data_9715a63a573fbdd3e6df7962d5808787
#
_entry.id   9715a63a573fbdd3e6df7962d5808787
#
_cell.length_a   1.000
_cell.length_b   1.000
_cell.length_c   1.000
_cell.angle_alpha   90.00
_cell.angle_beta   90.00
_cell.angle_gamma   90.00
#
_symmetry.space_group_name_H-M   'P 1'
#
loop_
_entity.id
_entity.type
_entity.pdbx_description
1 polymer ?
#
loop_
_entity_poly.entity_id
_entity_poly.type
_entity_poly.pdbx_seq_one_letter_code
_entity_poly.pdbx_strand_id
1 'polypeptide(L)'
;SQLAKYPCLSFEQGDKSSFYLSEEILSTNEYSRTVKASDRATMLNLMVGLNGYTLCSGIICEELNGSDYLAIPFEGDEQNQNSDMEIGYITRKNSILSKVGNLYVSSLKKYLEQNTISE
;
A
#
# COMPACT_ATOMS: atom_id res chain seq x y z
N SER A 1 5.14 -4.78 -20.74
CA SER A 1 4.14 -4.37 -19.73
C SER A 1 3.63 -2.98 -20.07
N GLN A 2 2.33 -2.76 -19.99
CA GLN A 2 1.75 -1.42 -20.24
C GLN A 2 2.19 -0.41 -19.18
N LEU A 3 2.46 -0.86 -17.95
CA LEU A 3 2.92 -0.04 -16.83
C LEU A 3 4.25 0.68 -17.11
N ALA A 4 5.12 0.14 -17.95
CA ALA A 4 6.40 0.77 -18.31
C ALA A 4 6.26 2.16 -18.98
N LYS A 5 5.05 2.50 -19.45
CA LYS A 5 4.77 3.81 -20.06
C LYS A 5 4.52 4.90 -19.03
N TYR A 6 4.19 4.54 -17.81
CA TYR A 6 3.82 5.43 -16.72
C TYR A 6 4.90 5.48 -15.65
N PRO A 7 5.10 6.59 -14.96
CA PRO A 7 6.05 6.65 -13.86
C PRO A 7 5.51 5.88 -12.65
N CYS A 8 6.38 5.05 -12.05
CA CYS A 8 6.12 4.42 -10.77
C CYS A 8 6.50 5.38 -9.65
N LEU A 9 5.57 5.67 -8.77
CA LEU A 9 5.84 6.46 -7.57
C LEU A 9 6.08 5.52 -6.40
N SER A 10 7.19 5.76 -5.72
CA SER A 10 7.67 4.95 -4.62
C SER A 10 7.85 5.83 -3.39
N PHE A 11 7.54 5.26 -2.23
CA PHE A 11 7.78 5.94 -0.96
C PHE A 11 9.20 5.67 -0.47
N GLU A 12 9.91 6.72 -0.06
CA GLU A 12 11.26 6.58 0.48
C GLU A 12 11.20 5.99 1.90
N GLN A 13 11.54 4.72 2.03
CA GLN A 13 11.43 3.98 3.29
C GLN A 13 12.73 3.96 4.11
N GLY A 14 13.79 4.60 3.61
CA GLY A 14 15.13 4.58 4.20
C GLY A 14 15.86 3.24 4.01
N ASP A 15 17.18 3.30 3.95
CA ASP A 15 18.06 2.17 3.62
C ASP A 15 18.08 1.02 4.65
N LYS A 16 17.42 1.18 5.80
CA LYS A 16 17.44 0.23 6.92
C LYS A 16 16.09 -0.40 7.22
N SER A 17 15.06 -0.15 6.43
CA SER A 17 13.76 -0.78 6.67
C SER A 17 13.84 -2.27 6.39
N SER A 18 13.35 -3.06 7.34
CA SER A 18 13.20 -4.49 7.14
C SER A 18 12.16 -4.73 6.05
N PHE A 19 12.38 -5.71 5.20
CA PHE A 19 11.40 -6.17 4.19
C PHE A 19 10.00 -6.38 4.78
N TYR A 20 9.93 -6.88 6.02
CA TYR A 20 8.66 -7.11 6.73
C TYR A 20 7.93 -5.85 7.20
N LEU A 21 8.59 -4.70 7.14
CA LEU A 21 8.00 -3.40 7.51
C LEU A 21 7.86 -2.48 6.30
N SER A 22 8.08 -3.03 5.12
CA SER A 22 7.97 -2.30 3.86
C SER A 22 6.50 -2.03 3.54
N GLU A 23 6.18 -0.83 3.12
CA GLU A 23 4.86 -0.48 2.59
C GLU A 23 4.68 -0.93 1.13
N GLU A 24 5.75 -1.33 0.48
CA GLU A 24 5.75 -1.78 -0.91
C GLU A 24 6.04 -3.28 -0.98
N ILE A 25 5.21 -4.01 -1.70
CA ILE A 25 5.33 -5.47 -1.86
C ILE A 25 6.50 -5.84 -2.75
N LEU A 26 6.76 -5.03 -3.76
CA LEU A 26 7.77 -5.29 -4.77
C LEU A 26 8.82 -4.18 -4.79
N SER A 27 10.09 -4.57 -5.02
CA SER A 27 11.14 -3.59 -5.26
C SER A 27 10.87 -2.84 -6.56
N THR A 28 10.72 -1.53 -6.46
CA THR A 28 10.53 -0.64 -7.61
C THR A 28 11.84 -0.14 -8.21
N ASN A 29 12.99 -0.61 -7.68
CA ASN A 29 14.31 -0.15 -8.11
C ASN A 29 14.64 -0.51 -9.58
N GLU A 30 13.93 -1.47 -10.15
CA GLU A 30 14.15 -1.94 -11.53
C GLU A 30 13.27 -1.21 -12.57
N TYR A 31 12.35 -0.36 -12.13
CA TYR A 31 11.50 0.39 -13.05
C TYR A 31 12.24 1.57 -13.66
N SER A 32 12.18 1.69 -14.97
CA SER A 32 12.92 2.69 -15.75
C SER A 32 12.49 4.14 -15.46
N ARG A 33 11.32 4.34 -14.89
CA ARG A 33 10.77 5.64 -14.53
C ARG A 33 10.24 5.58 -13.11
N THR A 34 11.08 5.89 -12.15
CA THR A 34 10.71 5.90 -10.73
C THR A 34 10.84 7.30 -10.16
N VAL A 35 9.81 7.75 -9.44
CA VAL A 35 9.83 8.99 -8.67
C VAL A 35 9.71 8.61 -7.19
N LYS A 36 10.70 8.99 -6.39
CA LYS A 36 10.70 8.75 -4.93
C LYS A 36 10.20 10.00 -4.22
N ALA A 37 9.24 9.82 -3.32
CA ALA A 37 8.72 10.86 -2.46
C ALA A 37 8.96 10.49 -0.99
N SER A 38 9.28 11.48 -0.16
CA SER A 38 9.53 11.28 1.26
C SER A 38 8.27 11.33 2.12
N ASP A 39 7.16 11.82 1.57
CA ASP A 39 5.87 11.87 2.25
C ASP A 39 4.71 11.46 1.31
N ARG A 40 3.68 10.92 1.93
CA ARG A 40 2.53 10.36 1.22
C ARG A 40 1.72 11.43 0.45
N ALA A 41 1.53 12.60 1.03
CA ALA A 41 0.73 13.64 0.38
C ALA A 41 1.39 14.12 -0.91
N THR A 42 2.70 14.35 -0.89
CA THR A 42 3.49 14.67 -2.07
C THR A 42 3.42 13.55 -3.11
N MET A 43 3.55 12.30 -2.67
CA MET A 43 3.46 11.14 -3.57
C MET A 43 2.10 11.08 -4.30
N LEU A 44 1.01 11.25 -3.56
CA LEU A 44 -0.34 11.23 -4.12
C LEU A 44 -0.55 12.37 -5.12
N ASN A 45 -0.15 13.60 -4.78
CA ASN A 45 -0.25 14.74 -5.69
C ASN A 45 0.57 14.55 -6.97
N LEU A 46 1.79 14.03 -6.86
CA LEU A 46 2.63 13.72 -8.00
C LEU A 46 2.04 12.60 -8.86
N MET A 47 1.38 11.63 -8.24
CA MET A 47 0.75 10.51 -8.96
C MET A 47 -0.36 11.02 -9.89
N VAL A 48 -1.20 11.95 -9.43
CA VAL A 48 -2.21 12.62 -10.27
C VAL A 48 -1.53 13.48 -11.35
N GLY A 49 -0.60 14.37 -10.94
CA GLY A 49 0.02 15.31 -11.85
C GLY A 49 0.86 14.67 -12.96
N LEU A 50 1.44 13.50 -12.72
CA LEU A 50 2.26 12.76 -13.66
C LEU A 50 1.51 11.62 -14.36
N ASN A 51 0.25 11.41 -14.03
CA ASN A 51 -0.52 10.23 -14.44
C ASN A 51 0.27 8.93 -14.13
N GLY A 52 0.75 8.84 -12.90
CA GLY A 52 1.59 7.75 -12.43
C GLY A 52 0.82 6.67 -11.68
N TYR A 53 1.54 5.69 -11.19
CA TYR A 53 0.98 4.61 -10.37
C TYR A 53 1.91 4.29 -9.19
N THR A 54 1.35 3.66 -8.18
CA THR A 54 2.11 3.05 -7.07
C THR A 54 1.57 1.66 -6.78
N LEU A 55 2.41 0.82 -6.21
CA LEU A 55 2.00 -0.51 -5.73
C LEU A 55 1.57 -0.39 -4.27
N CYS A 56 0.37 -0.86 -3.96
CA CYS A 56 -0.19 -0.74 -2.61
C CYS A 56 -1.09 -1.94 -2.28
N SER A 57 -1.64 -1.95 -1.08
CA SER A 57 -2.59 -2.97 -0.63
C SER A 57 -3.93 -2.98 -1.38
N GLY A 58 -4.16 -2.02 -2.27
CA GLY A 58 -5.42 -1.88 -3.01
C GLY A 58 -6.55 -1.22 -2.24
N ILE A 59 -6.37 -0.93 -0.97
CA ILE A 59 -7.39 -0.28 -0.15
C ILE A 59 -7.21 1.23 -0.23
N ILE A 60 -8.13 1.90 -0.91
CA ILE A 60 -8.14 3.36 -1.07
C ILE A 60 -9.44 3.90 -0.47
N CYS A 61 -9.31 4.82 0.47
CA CYS A 61 -10.46 5.53 1.03
C CYS A 61 -10.75 6.77 0.19
N GLU A 62 -11.82 6.73 -0.60
CA GLU A 62 -12.23 7.84 -1.47
C GLU A 62 -12.59 9.09 -0.67
N GLU A 63 -13.19 8.94 0.51
CA GLU A 63 -13.54 10.06 1.39
C GLU A 63 -12.32 10.88 1.84
N LEU A 64 -11.16 10.24 1.97
CA LEU A 64 -9.91 10.90 2.39
C LEU A 64 -9.02 11.32 1.22
N ASN A 65 -9.03 10.57 0.14
CA ASN A 65 -8.10 10.77 -0.97
C ASN A 65 -8.76 11.37 -2.23
N GLY A 66 -10.09 11.44 -2.25
CA GLY A 66 -10.84 11.89 -3.42
C GLY A 66 -11.00 10.79 -4.48
N SER A 67 -11.72 11.12 -5.55
CA SER A 67 -12.09 10.20 -6.65
C SER A 67 -11.04 10.11 -7.76
N ASP A 68 -9.89 10.76 -7.60
CA ASP A 68 -8.84 10.82 -8.64
C ASP A 68 -7.98 9.54 -8.70
N TYR A 69 -8.20 8.61 -7.77
CA TYR A 69 -7.43 7.38 -7.64
C TYR A 69 -8.30 6.16 -7.89
N LEU A 70 -7.72 5.19 -8.57
CA LEU A 70 -8.36 3.91 -8.84
C LEU A 70 -7.42 2.77 -8.39
N ALA A 71 -7.94 1.85 -7.59
CA ALA A 71 -7.26 0.59 -7.30
C ALA A 71 -7.54 -0.41 -8.43
N ILE A 72 -6.47 -0.89 -9.05
CA ILE A 72 -6.55 -1.90 -10.11
C ILE A 72 -5.86 -3.16 -9.58
N PRO A 73 -6.55 -4.31 -9.56
CA PRO A 73 -5.92 -5.57 -9.18
C PRO A 73 -4.68 -5.83 -10.02
N PHE A 74 -3.59 -6.21 -9.36
CA PHE A 74 -2.35 -6.53 -10.01
C PHE A 74 -2.24 -8.05 -10.14
N GLU A 75 -2.38 -8.55 -11.37
CA GLU A 75 -2.07 -9.95 -11.68
C GLU A 75 -0.56 -10.07 -11.78
N GLY A 76 0.07 -10.58 -10.72
CA GLY A 76 1.50 -10.91 -10.72
C GLY A 76 1.77 -12.11 -11.64
N ASP A 77 2.99 -12.19 -12.18
CA ASP A 77 3.48 -13.43 -12.80
C ASP A 77 3.39 -14.57 -11.78
N GLU A 78 2.88 -15.73 -12.19
CA GLU A 78 2.76 -16.95 -11.36
C GLU A 78 4.08 -17.37 -10.68
N GLN A 79 5.22 -16.81 -11.11
CA GLN A 79 6.55 -17.03 -10.53
C GLN A 79 6.87 -16.11 -9.33
N ASN A 80 6.11 -15.05 -9.11
CA ASN A 80 6.25 -14.17 -7.94
C ASN A 80 5.23 -14.57 -6.86
N GLN A 81 5.58 -15.54 -6.04
CA GLN A 81 4.76 -16.02 -4.90
C GLN A 81 4.52 -14.97 -3.80
N ASN A 82 4.94 -13.72 -3.98
CA ASN A 82 4.83 -12.63 -3.02
C ASN A 82 3.93 -11.50 -3.53
N SER A 83 2.86 -11.81 -4.24
CA SER A 83 1.89 -10.79 -4.67
C SER A 83 0.92 -10.36 -3.56
N ASP A 84 0.82 -11.14 -2.49
CA ASP A 84 -0.11 -10.88 -1.40
C ASP A 84 0.55 -10.05 -0.30
N MET A 85 -0.11 -8.98 0.11
CA MET A 85 0.32 -8.14 1.22
C MET A 85 -0.39 -8.57 2.50
N GLU A 86 0.35 -9.14 3.45
CA GLU A 86 -0.17 -9.45 4.76
C GLU A 86 -0.24 -8.17 5.61
N ILE A 87 -1.47 -7.79 6.00
CA ILE A 87 -1.71 -6.62 6.84
C ILE A 87 -2.02 -7.07 8.25
N GLY A 88 -1.26 -6.58 9.22
CA GLY A 88 -1.43 -6.95 10.62
C GLY A 88 -1.25 -5.77 11.58
N TYR A 89 -1.35 -6.05 12.85
CA TYR A 89 -1.04 -5.10 13.91
C TYR A 89 -0.08 -5.70 14.93
N ILE A 90 0.73 -4.85 15.52
CA ILE A 90 1.75 -5.25 16.50
C ILE A 90 1.32 -4.76 17.88
N THR A 91 1.39 -5.64 18.87
CA THR A 91 1.18 -5.28 20.27
C THR A 91 2.40 -5.65 21.09
N ARG A 92 2.59 -4.97 22.22
CA ARG A 92 3.62 -5.36 23.18
C ARG A 92 3.29 -6.75 23.74
N LYS A 93 4.27 -7.62 23.82
CA LYS A 93 4.12 -8.97 24.42
C LYS A 93 3.51 -8.86 25.83
N ASN A 94 2.50 -9.67 26.08
CA ASN A 94 1.77 -9.70 27.36
C ASN A 94 1.00 -8.41 27.70
N SER A 95 0.76 -7.52 26.75
CA SER A 95 -0.12 -6.37 26.98
C SER A 95 -1.58 -6.75 26.72
N ILE A 96 -2.45 -6.23 27.59
CA ILE A 96 -3.90 -6.33 27.39
C ILE A 96 -4.34 -5.03 26.71
N LEU A 97 -4.99 -5.16 25.57
CA LEU A 97 -5.56 -3.99 24.88
C LEU A 97 -6.65 -3.36 25.76
N SER A 98 -6.68 -2.05 25.80
CA SER A 98 -7.79 -1.31 26.43
C SER A 98 -9.11 -1.58 25.69
N LYS A 99 -10.23 -1.21 26.30
CA LYS A 99 -11.55 -1.30 25.63
C LYS A 99 -11.58 -0.54 24.30
N VAL A 100 -10.95 0.63 24.26
CA VAL A 100 -10.83 1.45 23.04
C VAL A 100 -9.93 0.77 22.02
N GLY A 101 -8.80 0.21 22.44
CA GLY A 101 -7.90 -0.54 21.57
C GLY A 101 -8.58 -1.77 20.94
N ASN A 102 -9.36 -2.52 21.73
CA ASN A 102 -10.14 -3.64 21.22
C ASN A 102 -11.21 -3.19 20.21
N LEU A 103 -11.89 -2.08 20.50
CA LEU A 103 -12.88 -1.51 19.59
C LEU A 103 -12.25 -1.09 18.27
N TYR A 104 -11.10 -0.41 18.32
CA TYR A 104 -10.35 0.01 17.14
C TYR A 104 -9.95 -1.21 16.26
N VAL A 105 -9.34 -2.22 16.86
CA VAL A 105 -8.92 -3.43 16.14
C VAL A 105 -10.12 -4.15 15.52
N SER A 106 -11.23 -4.25 16.25
CA SER A 106 -12.46 -4.88 15.75
C SER A 106 -13.06 -4.10 14.58
N SER A 107 -13.08 -2.77 14.68
CA SER A 107 -13.55 -1.89 13.59
C SER A 107 -12.66 -1.99 12.35
N LEU A 108 -11.34 -2.04 12.54
CA LEU A 108 -10.39 -2.21 11.45
C LEU A 108 -10.59 -3.55 10.73
N LYS A 109 -10.73 -4.65 11.47
CA LYS A 109 -11.00 -5.96 10.89
C LYS A 109 -12.27 -5.97 10.06
N LYS A 110 -13.35 -5.42 10.62
CA LYS A 110 -14.64 -5.31 9.90
C LYS A 110 -14.51 -4.47 8.62
N TYR A 111 -13.76 -3.38 8.67
CA TYR A 111 -13.51 -2.54 7.50
C TYR A 111 -12.75 -3.31 6.41
N LEU A 112 -11.71 -4.05 6.79
CA LEU A 112 -10.93 -4.87 5.85
C LEU A 112 -11.78 -5.97 5.20
N GLU A 113 -12.59 -6.68 6.00
CA GLU A 113 -13.52 -7.70 5.49
C GLU A 113 -14.53 -7.15 4.47
N GLN A 114 -14.98 -5.92 4.66
CA GLN A 114 -15.96 -5.27 3.77
C GLN A 114 -15.33 -4.71 2.49
N ASN A 115 -14.04 -4.40 2.52
CA ASN A 115 -13.31 -3.76 1.41
C ASN A 115 -12.27 -4.70 0.77
N THR A 116 -12.19 -5.95 1.18
CA THR A 116 -11.40 -6.94 0.46
C THR A 116 -12.08 -7.17 -0.89
N ILE A 117 -11.37 -6.90 -1.97
CA ILE A 117 -11.84 -7.18 -3.33
C ILE A 117 -12.01 -8.70 -3.40
N SER A 118 -13.27 -9.15 -3.46
CA SER A 118 -13.56 -10.55 -3.72
C SER A 118 -13.05 -10.87 -5.11
N GLU A 119 -12.20 -11.89 -5.20
CA GLU A 119 -11.78 -12.50 -6.46
C GLU A 119 -12.97 -12.93 -7.31
#